data_855eb1e0eedfb75603e3e8a753505d8d
#
_entry.id   855eb1e0eedfb75603e3e8a753505d8d
#
_cell.length_a   1.000
_cell.length_b   1.000
_cell.length_c   1.000
_cell.angle_alpha   90.00
_cell.angle_beta   90.00
_cell.angle_gamma   90.00
#
_symmetry.space_group_name_H-M   'P 1'
#
loop_
_entity.id
_entity.type
_entity.pdbx_description
1 polymer ?
#
loop_
_entity_poly.entity_id
_entity_poly.type
_entity_poly.pdbx_seq_one_letter_code
_entity_poly.pdbx_strand_id
1 'polypeptide(L)'
;MARTTRSNGTRPNGADNAKSAARPSEGEKARRDDPPSGAAPPGGPETAEARKIFGTDGVRGRANAWPVTPEMAMRLGMAAAAHFRRAGPSSDKRGRRLAVIGKDTRLSGYMLEPALTAGFTAKGMDVVLFGPLPTPGVAMLTRSLRADLGVMISASHNHFADNGIKLFGPDGFKLLDEAERRIEALMMRPLEEDLAAPADLGRTQRVDDAQSRYVEIVKATFPRKLRLKDLRIVVDCANGAAYKVAPKALFELGAEVFPIGVEPSGFNINREVGSTDTRALVDALRRYRADIGIALDGDADRVVLCDETGRIIDGDQVLGLIAQTWLAEGKLAQPAVVATVMSNLGLETHLRGLGVKLERTQVGDRYVVSRMLERGINVGGEQSGHVVLSEFSTT
;
A
#
# COMPACT_ATOMS: atom_id res chain seq x y z
N MET A 1 -42.51 -31.87 -39.74
CA MET A 1 -42.85 -33.34 -39.72
C MET A 1 -42.17 -33.90 -38.49
N ALA A 2 -42.90 -34.07 -37.47
CA ALA A 2 -43.49 -35.30 -36.87
C ALA A 2 -42.40 -35.92 -35.95
N ARG A 3 -42.63 -35.88 -34.72
CA ARG A 3 -43.48 -36.54 -33.65
C ARG A 3 -42.62 -37.51 -32.84
N THR A 4 -42.52 -37.20 -31.55
CA THR A 4 -43.04 -37.92 -30.34
C THR A 4 -42.51 -39.33 -30.13
N THR A 5 -42.10 -39.70 -28.92
CA THR A 5 -42.98 -40.23 -27.87
C THR A 5 -42.27 -40.48 -26.54
N ARG A 6 -43.05 -40.31 -25.49
CA ARG A 6 -42.86 -40.58 -24.04
C ARG A 6 -42.82 -42.07 -23.70
N SER A 7 -42.23 -42.40 -22.48
CA SER A 7 -42.90 -43.25 -21.44
C SER A 7 -41.94 -43.35 -20.26
N ASN A 8 -42.23 -42.94 -19.07
CA ASN A 8 -43.06 -43.41 -17.98
C ASN A 8 -42.72 -44.82 -17.45
N GLY A 9 -42.45 -44.91 -16.13
CA GLY A 9 -42.53 -46.13 -15.37
C GLY A 9 -41.66 -46.06 -14.10
N THR A 10 -42.20 -45.58 -13.03
CA THR A 10 -42.75 -46.17 -11.80
C THR A 10 -41.73 -46.65 -10.75
N ARG A 11 -41.89 -46.06 -9.52
CA ARG A 11 -41.43 -46.59 -8.21
C ARG A 11 -42.20 -47.85 -7.85
N PRO A 12 -41.68 -48.68 -6.87
CA PRO A 12 -42.28 -48.59 -5.56
C PRO A 12 -41.34 -48.80 -4.34
N ASN A 13 -41.97 -48.49 -3.20
CA ASN A 13 -41.62 -48.51 -1.79
C ASN A 13 -41.24 -49.87 -1.19
N GLY A 14 -40.67 -49.80 0.02
CA GLY A 14 -40.80 -50.81 1.10
C GLY A 14 -39.55 -50.81 1.96
N ALA A 15 -39.48 -50.19 3.05
CA ALA A 15 -39.90 -50.44 4.43
C ALA A 15 -38.92 -51.34 5.24
N ASP A 16 -38.48 -50.76 6.37
CA ASP A 16 -38.17 -51.32 7.68
C ASP A 16 -37.09 -52.39 7.87
N ASN A 17 -36.05 -52.10 8.66
CA ASN A 17 -35.99 -52.63 10.04
C ASN A 17 -34.83 -52.07 10.86
N ALA A 18 -35.12 -51.94 12.12
CA ALA A 18 -34.40 -51.32 13.21
C ALA A 18 -33.32 -52.20 13.85
N LYS A 19 -32.53 -51.50 14.69
CA LYS A 19 -31.73 -51.92 15.87
C LYS A 19 -30.30 -52.36 15.66
N SER A 20 -29.35 -51.57 16.17
CA SER A 20 -28.69 -51.90 17.44
C SER A 20 -27.65 -50.82 17.77
N ALA A 21 -27.69 -50.38 19.01
CA ALA A 21 -26.80 -49.43 19.62
C ALA A 21 -25.39 -50.01 19.89
N ALA A 22 -24.37 -49.24 19.64
CA ALA A 22 -23.11 -49.32 20.39
C ALA A 22 -22.47 -47.94 20.42
N ARG A 23 -22.34 -47.38 21.62
CA ARG A 23 -21.50 -46.18 21.89
C ARG A 23 -20.02 -46.61 21.87
N PRO A 24 -19.12 -45.77 21.31
CA PRO A 24 -17.74 -45.76 21.74
C PRO A 24 -17.48 -44.60 22.70
N SER A 25 -16.56 -44.86 23.59
CA SER A 25 -15.95 -44.18 24.69
C SER A 25 -15.42 -42.77 24.39
N GLU A 26 -15.46 -42.01 25.47
CA GLU A 26 -14.80 -40.70 25.68
C GLU A 26 -13.33 -40.67 25.33
N GLY A 27 -12.88 -39.49 24.82
CA GLY A 27 -11.52 -39.08 24.99
C GLY A 27 -10.88 -38.43 23.77
N GLU A 28 -11.16 -37.13 23.53
CA GLU A 28 -10.08 -36.17 23.28
C GLU A 28 -10.67 -34.77 23.14
N LYS A 29 -10.57 -34.02 24.25
CA LYS A 29 -10.92 -32.59 24.28
C LYS A 29 -9.79 -31.83 23.58
N ALA A 30 -10.09 -31.30 22.40
CA ALA A 30 -9.29 -30.25 21.80
C ALA A 30 -9.32 -29.00 22.70
N ARG A 31 -8.17 -28.61 23.22
CA ARG A 31 -7.98 -27.38 23.99
C ARG A 31 -8.18 -26.21 23.04
N ARG A 32 -9.19 -25.40 23.34
CA ARG A 32 -9.29 -24.03 22.85
C ARG A 32 -8.41 -23.19 23.73
N ASP A 33 -7.32 -22.68 23.21
CA ASP A 33 -6.52 -21.62 23.84
C ASP A 33 -7.23 -20.29 23.60
N ASP A 34 -8.11 -19.92 24.53
CA ASP A 34 -8.59 -18.55 24.67
C ASP A 34 -7.51 -17.78 25.47
N PRO A 35 -7.07 -16.60 25.02
CA PRO A 35 -6.21 -15.76 25.84
C PRO A 35 -6.99 -15.18 27.01
N PRO A 36 -6.36 -14.98 28.18
CA PRO A 36 -7.05 -14.58 29.40
C PRO A 36 -7.65 -13.17 29.25
N SER A 37 -8.93 -13.06 29.59
CA SER A 37 -9.63 -11.79 29.81
C SER A 37 -9.08 -11.11 31.05
N GLY A 38 -8.10 -10.23 30.86
CA GLY A 38 -7.66 -9.27 31.89
C GLY A 38 -8.64 -8.11 31.93
N ALA A 39 -9.54 -8.10 32.90
CA ALA A 39 -10.32 -6.92 33.26
C ALA A 39 -9.33 -5.82 33.74
N ALA A 40 -9.34 -4.67 33.07
CA ALA A 40 -8.61 -3.50 33.52
C ALA A 40 -9.24 -2.97 34.81
N PRO A 41 -8.44 -2.54 35.80
CA PRO A 41 -8.97 -1.90 37.01
C PRO A 41 -9.60 -0.53 36.67
N PRO A 42 -10.58 -0.04 37.45
CA PRO A 42 -11.17 1.28 37.25
C PRO A 42 -10.14 2.36 37.56
N GLY A 43 -9.62 3.00 36.49
CA GLY A 43 -8.71 4.14 36.60
C GLY A 43 -9.42 5.39 37.06
N GLY A 44 -8.81 6.11 38.01
CA GLY A 44 -9.16 7.49 38.35
C GLY A 44 -8.97 8.45 37.16
N PRO A 45 -9.27 9.76 37.31
CA PRO A 45 -9.25 10.69 36.20
C PRO A 45 -7.82 10.87 35.68
N GLU A 46 -7.46 10.07 34.65
CA GLU A 46 -6.30 10.33 33.82
C GLU A 46 -6.55 11.65 33.09
N THR A 47 -5.69 12.62 33.30
CA THR A 47 -5.53 13.74 32.37
C THR A 47 -5.35 13.16 30.99
N ALA A 48 -6.37 13.29 30.15
CA ALA A 48 -6.38 12.75 28.80
C ALA A 48 -5.28 13.45 27.99
N GLU A 49 -4.09 12.88 27.95
CA GLU A 49 -3.22 13.06 26.81
C GLU A 49 -4.02 12.59 25.60
N ALA A 50 -4.36 13.54 24.72
CA ALA A 50 -5.14 13.28 23.54
C ALA A 50 -4.48 12.11 22.78
N ARG A 51 -5.16 10.96 22.67
CA ARG A 51 -4.63 9.77 22.01
C ARG A 51 -4.24 10.16 20.59
N LYS A 52 -2.95 10.06 20.28
CA LYS A 52 -2.43 10.39 18.95
C LYS A 52 -2.98 9.43 17.92
N ILE A 53 -3.71 9.95 16.93
CA ILE A 53 -4.35 9.16 15.85
C ILE A 53 -3.32 8.84 14.75
N PHE A 54 -2.52 9.85 14.37
CA PHE A 54 -1.45 9.64 13.39
C PHE A 54 -0.22 9.01 14.04
N GLY A 55 0.26 7.93 13.42
CA GLY A 55 1.54 7.28 13.71
C GLY A 55 2.67 7.81 12.81
N THR A 56 3.76 7.06 12.72
CA THR A 56 4.91 7.39 11.83
C THR A 56 4.58 7.27 10.34
N ASP A 57 3.54 6.52 9.97
CA ASP A 57 3.14 6.29 8.58
C ASP A 57 1.60 6.37 8.44
N GLY A 58 1.05 7.52 8.76
CA GLY A 58 -0.39 7.79 8.71
C GLY A 58 -1.18 7.18 9.87
N VAL A 59 -2.47 7.02 9.69
CA VAL A 59 -3.38 6.35 10.63
C VAL A 59 -3.34 4.85 10.36
N ARG A 60 -3.03 4.01 11.34
CA ARG A 60 -3.00 2.55 11.20
C ARG A 60 -3.67 1.85 12.37
N GLY A 61 -4.26 0.70 12.10
CA GLY A 61 -4.86 -0.16 13.12
C GLY A 61 -5.64 -1.31 12.53
N ARG A 62 -6.26 -2.08 13.42
CA ARG A 62 -7.16 -3.16 13.02
C ARG A 62 -8.39 -2.55 12.33
N ALA A 63 -8.75 -3.09 11.17
CA ALA A 63 -9.92 -2.64 10.43
C ALA A 63 -11.20 -2.82 11.25
N ASN A 64 -12.10 -1.85 11.17
CA ASN A 64 -13.34 -1.76 11.94
C ASN A 64 -13.14 -1.74 13.47
N ALA A 65 -11.97 -1.28 13.90
CA ALA A 65 -11.64 -0.97 15.30
C ALA A 65 -10.96 0.41 15.34
N TRP A 66 -11.06 1.11 16.47
CA TRP A 66 -10.42 2.41 16.64
C TRP A 66 -8.89 2.31 16.39
N PRO A 67 -8.27 3.20 15.62
CA PRO A 67 -8.81 4.39 14.93
C PRO A 67 -9.28 4.13 13.49
N VAL A 68 -9.31 2.89 12.99
CA VAL A 68 -9.63 2.54 11.60
C VAL A 68 -11.10 2.10 11.47
N THR A 69 -12.01 3.00 11.83
CA THR A 69 -13.47 2.84 11.71
C THR A 69 -14.03 3.71 10.59
N PRO A 70 -15.25 3.43 10.07
CA PRO A 70 -15.88 4.29 9.07
C PRO A 70 -16.14 5.71 9.59
N GLU A 71 -16.51 5.86 10.86
CA GLU A 71 -16.70 7.18 11.48
C GLU A 71 -15.39 7.99 11.49
N MET A 72 -14.28 7.37 11.95
CA MET A 72 -12.99 8.04 11.98
C MET A 72 -12.46 8.36 10.59
N ALA A 73 -12.69 7.49 9.60
CA ALA A 73 -12.34 7.76 8.21
C ALA A 73 -13.14 8.96 7.65
N MET A 74 -14.44 9.03 7.93
CA MET A 74 -15.26 10.18 7.55
C MET A 74 -14.78 11.47 8.25
N ARG A 75 -14.51 11.43 9.56
CA ARG A 75 -13.94 12.56 10.31
C ARG A 75 -12.60 13.02 9.73
N LEU A 76 -11.74 12.08 9.38
CA LEU A 76 -10.46 12.37 8.73
C LEU A 76 -10.66 13.07 7.38
N GLY A 77 -11.58 12.57 6.54
CA GLY A 77 -11.92 13.21 5.28
C GLY A 77 -12.43 14.64 5.45
N MET A 78 -13.33 14.87 6.42
CA MET A 78 -13.86 16.20 6.75
C MET A 78 -12.76 17.14 7.26
N ALA A 79 -11.91 16.67 8.16
CA ALA A 79 -10.82 17.44 8.76
C ALA A 79 -9.75 17.81 7.72
N ALA A 80 -9.35 16.87 6.88
CA ALA A 80 -8.38 17.10 5.81
C ALA A 80 -8.95 18.10 4.78
N ALA A 81 -10.20 17.96 4.34
CA ALA A 81 -10.84 18.94 3.46
C ALA A 81 -10.86 20.34 4.07
N ALA A 82 -11.18 20.46 5.37
CA ALA A 82 -11.18 21.76 6.08
C ALA A 82 -9.76 22.36 6.18
N HIS A 83 -8.73 21.53 6.40
CA HIS A 83 -7.34 21.95 6.43
C HIS A 83 -6.92 22.55 5.08
N PHE A 84 -7.14 21.82 3.99
CA PHE A 84 -6.74 22.27 2.65
C PHE A 84 -7.58 23.47 2.16
N ARG A 85 -8.85 23.60 2.55
CA ARG A 85 -9.67 24.77 2.24
C ARG A 85 -9.06 26.05 2.81
N ARG A 86 -8.43 25.99 3.98
CA ARG A 86 -7.80 27.14 4.66
C ARG A 86 -6.38 27.45 4.15
N ALA A 87 -5.73 26.49 3.49
CA ALA A 87 -4.32 26.59 3.12
C ALA A 87 -4.00 27.47 1.90
N GLY A 88 -4.98 28.18 1.33
CA GLY A 88 -4.75 29.10 0.21
C GLY A 88 -5.69 28.89 -0.99
N PRO A 89 -5.46 29.52 -2.14
CA PRO A 89 -6.31 29.42 -3.32
C PRO A 89 -6.29 28.00 -3.91
N SER A 90 -7.44 27.55 -4.47
CA SER A 90 -7.55 26.27 -5.16
C SER A 90 -6.76 26.26 -6.45
N SER A 91 -6.26 25.07 -6.84
CA SER A 91 -5.64 24.83 -8.14
C SER A 91 -6.66 24.83 -9.31
N ASP A 92 -7.94 24.64 -9.03
CA ASP A 92 -9.01 24.68 -10.03
C ASP A 92 -9.53 26.10 -10.23
N LYS A 93 -9.82 26.47 -11.49
CA LYS A 93 -10.45 27.75 -11.87
C LYS A 93 -11.82 28.00 -11.21
N ARG A 94 -12.51 26.94 -10.75
CA ARG A 94 -13.79 27.01 -10.03
C ARG A 94 -13.63 27.21 -8.52
N GLY A 95 -12.37 27.31 -8.00
CA GLY A 95 -12.10 27.41 -6.56
C GLY A 95 -12.35 26.13 -5.76
N ARG A 96 -12.64 25.00 -6.42
CA ARG A 96 -12.88 23.72 -5.76
C ARG A 96 -11.57 22.98 -5.48
N ARG A 97 -11.51 22.28 -4.36
CA ARG A 97 -10.40 21.42 -3.97
C ARG A 97 -10.63 20.01 -4.47
N LEU A 98 -9.54 19.30 -4.76
CA LEU A 98 -9.55 17.94 -5.27
C LEU A 98 -8.76 17.02 -4.36
N ALA A 99 -9.40 15.94 -3.90
CA ALA A 99 -8.72 14.78 -3.32
C ALA A 99 -8.68 13.62 -4.32
N VAL A 100 -7.61 12.86 -4.32
CA VAL A 100 -7.51 11.59 -5.05
C VAL A 100 -7.34 10.45 -4.06
N ILE A 101 -8.01 9.32 -4.29
CA ILE A 101 -7.98 8.16 -3.38
C ILE A 101 -7.58 6.90 -4.16
N GLY A 102 -6.47 6.30 -3.74
CA GLY A 102 -6.09 4.94 -4.11
C GLY A 102 -6.18 4.01 -2.91
N LYS A 103 -6.16 2.71 -3.17
CA LYS A 103 -6.20 1.68 -2.13
C LYS A 103 -5.45 0.43 -2.55
N ASP A 104 -5.13 -0.42 -1.58
CA ASP A 104 -4.74 -1.79 -1.84
C ASP A 104 -5.98 -2.70 -2.02
N THR A 105 -5.79 -3.98 -1.96
CA THR A 105 -6.83 -4.98 -2.25
C THR A 105 -7.59 -5.47 -1.01
N ARG A 106 -7.33 -4.91 0.17
CA ARG A 106 -7.98 -5.32 1.43
C ARG A 106 -9.48 -5.12 1.38
N LEU A 107 -10.23 -6.07 1.96
CA LEU A 107 -11.69 -6.00 2.07
C LEU A 107 -12.15 -4.70 2.72
N SER A 108 -11.49 -4.28 3.79
CA SER A 108 -11.83 -3.03 4.52
C SER A 108 -11.73 -1.76 3.70
N GLY A 109 -11.05 -1.79 2.55
CA GLY A 109 -11.04 -0.68 1.59
C GLY A 109 -12.43 -0.32 1.07
N TYR A 110 -13.35 -1.30 0.97
CA TYR A 110 -14.75 -1.05 0.57
C TYR A 110 -15.55 -0.23 1.61
N MET A 111 -15.12 -0.27 2.86
CA MET A 111 -15.70 0.50 3.96
C MET A 111 -15.06 1.90 4.08
N LEU A 112 -13.73 1.96 4.02
CA LEU A 112 -12.97 3.18 4.27
C LEU A 112 -13.04 4.18 3.12
N GLU A 113 -12.98 3.72 1.85
CA GLU A 113 -13.03 4.59 0.66
C GLU A 113 -14.34 5.42 0.59
N PRO A 114 -15.55 4.83 0.72
CA PRO A 114 -16.77 5.61 0.74
C PRO A 114 -16.92 6.50 1.98
N ALA A 115 -16.42 6.09 3.14
CA ALA A 115 -16.45 6.91 4.35
C ALA A 115 -15.60 8.19 4.20
N LEU A 116 -14.35 8.06 3.72
CA LEU A 116 -13.50 9.20 3.37
C LEU A 116 -14.17 10.10 2.31
N THR A 117 -14.73 9.49 1.27
CA THR A 117 -15.41 10.20 0.18
C THR A 117 -16.56 11.03 0.70
N ALA A 118 -17.39 10.45 1.58
CA ALA A 118 -18.50 11.20 2.23
C ALA A 118 -17.97 12.39 3.03
N GLY A 119 -16.88 12.20 3.79
CA GLY A 119 -16.25 13.29 4.54
C GLY A 119 -15.74 14.43 3.66
N PHE A 120 -15.03 14.12 2.56
CA PHE A 120 -14.54 15.12 1.62
C PHE A 120 -15.67 15.87 0.93
N THR A 121 -16.65 15.15 0.39
CA THR A 121 -17.75 15.76 -0.37
C THR A 121 -18.66 16.60 0.52
N ALA A 122 -18.87 16.22 1.78
CA ALA A 122 -19.62 17.02 2.75
C ALA A 122 -18.98 18.39 3.05
N LYS A 123 -17.67 18.51 2.86
CA LYS A 123 -16.90 19.76 3.00
C LYS A 123 -16.68 20.49 1.67
N GLY A 124 -17.31 20.06 0.58
CA GLY A 124 -17.20 20.69 -0.74
C GLY A 124 -15.94 20.37 -1.52
N MET A 125 -15.21 19.32 -1.15
CA MET A 125 -14.03 18.85 -1.86
C MET A 125 -14.40 17.76 -2.87
N ASP A 126 -13.99 17.93 -4.12
CA ASP A 126 -14.19 16.91 -5.15
C ASP A 126 -13.27 15.70 -4.90
N VAL A 127 -13.68 14.51 -5.34
CA VAL A 127 -12.95 13.26 -5.11
C VAL A 127 -12.80 12.48 -6.40
N VAL A 128 -11.57 12.03 -6.68
CA VAL A 128 -11.28 11.08 -7.76
C VAL A 128 -10.82 9.76 -7.17
N LEU A 129 -11.49 8.66 -7.55
CA LEU A 129 -11.22 7.32 -7.08
C LEU A 129 -10.41 6.53 -8.13
N PHE A 130 -9.28 5.96 -7.73
CA PHE A 130 -8.40 5.17 -8.61
C PHE A 130 -8.64 3.66 -8.52
N GLY A 131 -9.24 3.19 -7.41
CA GLY A 131 -9.25 1.77 -7.08
C GLY A 131 -7.87 1.26 -6.65
N PRO A 132 -7.56 -0.04 -6.84
CA PRO A 132 -6.26 -0.59 -6.48
C PRO A 132 -5.13 0.02 -7.31
N LEU A 133 -4.19 0.69 -6.61
CA LEU A 133 -3.03 1.37 -7.20
C LEU A 133 -1.88 1.41 -6.18
N PRO A 134 -0.62 1.17 -6.57
CA PRO A 134 0.54 1.32 -5.71
C PRO A 134 0.63 2.69 -5.02
N THR A 135 1.16 2.71 -3.78
CA THR A 135 1.39 3.95 -3.03
C THR A 135 2.15 5.01 -3.83
N PRO A 136 3.28 4.69 -4.50
CA PRO A 136 3.96 5.68 -5.34
C PRO A 136 3.12 6.14 -6.53
N GLY A 137 2.19 5.30 -7.03
CA GLY A 137 1.24 5.69 -8.08
C GLY A 137 0.23 6.74 -7.59
N VAL A 138 -0.24 6.61 -6.34
CA VAL A 138 -1.13 7.62 -5.73
C VAL A 138 -0.41 8.95 -5.56
N ALA A 139 0.80 8.95 -5.00
CA ALA A 139 1.63 10.14 -4.82
C ALA A 139 1.88 10.87 -6.16
N MET A 140 2.22 10.10 -7.19
CA MET A 140 2.52 10.60 -8.52
C MET A 140 1.28 11.18 -9.22
N LEU A 141 0.13 10.49 -9.15
CA LEU A 141 -1.12 10.97 -9.75
C LEU A 141 -1.71 12.16 -8.99
N THR A 142 -1.44 12.31 -7.69
CA THR A 142 -1.75 13.53 -6.94
C THR A 142 -1.13 14.74 -7.62
N ARG A 143 0.16 14.67 -7.93
CA ARG A 143 0.87 15.74 -8.67
C ARG A 143 0.36 15.91 -10.10
N SER A 144 0.22 14.81 -10.84
CA SER A 144 -0.16 14.81 -12.26
C SER A 144 -1.56 15.41 -12.48
N LEU A 145 -2.51 15.13 -11.58
CA LEU A 145 -3.85 15.66 -11.63
C LEU A 145 -3.98 17.04 -10.95
N ARG A 146 -2.88 17.57 -10.41
CA ARG A 146 -2.86 18.80 -9.61
C ARG A 146 -3.88 18.76 -8.47
N ALA A 147 -4.01 17.58 -7.83
CA ALA A 147 -4.86 17.43 -6.68
C ALA A 147 -4.26 18.14 -5.46
N ASP A 148 -5.12 18.63 -4.57
CA ASP A 148 -4.69 19.26 -3.32
C ASP A 148 -4.28 18.23 -2.28
N LEU A 149 -4.81 17.00 -2.39
CA LEU A 149 -4.58 15.92 -1.44
C LEU A 149 -4.57 14.55 -2.15
N GLY A 150 -3.58 13.72 -1.84
CA GLY A 150 -3.56 12.31 -2.15
C GLY A 150 -3.88 11.48 -0.91
N VAL A 151 -4.63 10.40 -1.09
CA VAL A 151 -4.97 9.46 -0.02
C VAL A 151 -4.68 8.04 -0.48
N MET A 152 -3.88 7.31 0.29
CA MET A 152 -3.69 5.88 0.11
C MET A 152 -4.30 5.11 1.27
N ILE A 153 -5.21 4.18 0.96
CA ILE A 153 -5.83 3.28 1.94
C ILE A 153 -5.09 1.96 1.91
N SER A 154 -4.18 1.77 2.85
CA SER A 154 -3.35 0.56 2.98
C SER A 154 -2.69 0.45 4.35
N ALA A 155 -2.39 -0.77 4.78
CA ALA A 155 -1.49 -1.07 5.87
C ALA A 155 -0.21 -1.78 5.37
N SER A 156 0.20 -1.54 4.10
CA SER A 156 1.44 -2.04 3.50
C SER A 156 1.56 -3.58 3.65
N HIS A 157 2.61 -4.05 4.31
CA HIS A 157 2.92 -5.48 4.50
C HIS A 157 2.13 -6.18 5.62
N ASN A 158 1.26 -5.46 6.36
CA ASN A 158 0.48 -6.06 7.44
C ASN A 158 -0.53 -7.11 6.92
N HIS A 159 -1.01 -7.96 7.81
CA HIS A 159 -2.11 -8.88 7.55
C HIS A 159 -3.38 -8.14 7.11
N PHE A 160 -4.28 -8.81 6.36
CA PHE A 160 -5.49 -8.18 5.80
C PHE A 160 -6.44 -7.58 6.84
N ALA A 161 -6.38 -8.08 8.08
CA ALA A 161 -7.22 -7.59 9.18
C ALA A 161 -6.85 -6.17 9.64
N ASP A 162 -5.67 -5.68 9.28
CA ASP A 162 -5.25 -4.30 9.51
C ASP A 162 -5.55 -3.46 8.26
N ASN A 163 -5.69 -2.15 8.47
CA ASN A 163 -5.69 -1.17 7.39
C ASN A 163 -5.12 0.17 7.90
N GLY A 164 -4.94 1.11 6.98
CA GLY A 164 -4.43 2.44 7.30
C GLY A 164 -4.82 3.47 6.26
N ILE A 165 -4.52 4.72 6.56
CA ILE A 165 -4.77 5.86 5.68
C ILE A 165 -3.54 6.75 5.72
N LYS A 166 -2.87 6.87 4.57
CA LYS A 166 -1.71 7.74 4.35
C LYS A 166 -2.16 8.97 3.57
N LEU A 167 -1.67 10.16 3.93
CA LEU A 167 -2.00 11.42 3.28
C LEU A 167 -0.77 12.01 2.59
N PHE A 168 -0.97 12.50 1.36
CA PHE A 168 0.05 13.11 0.52
C PHE A 168 -0.34 14.52 0.16
N GLY A 169 0.59 15.46 0.24
CA GLY A 169 0.41 16.83 -0.21
C GLY A 169 0.32 16.95 -1.74
N PRO A 170 0.04 18.15 -2.26
CA PRO A 170 -0.04 18.42 -3.69
C PRO A 170 1.29 18.20 -4.42
N ASP A 171 2.39 18.18 -3.69
CA ASP A 171 3.74 17.86 -4.14
C ASP A 171 4.02 16.35 -4.22
N GLY A 172 3.08 15.50 -3.74
CA GLY A 172 3.19 14.05 -3.70
C GLY A 172 4.03 13.51 -2.55
N PHE A 173 4.51 14.36 -1.64
CA PHE A 173 5.15 13.91 -0.40
C PHE A 173 4.12 13.63 0.69
N LYS A 174 4.45 12.74 1.63
CA LYS A 174 3.66 12.55 2.85
C LYS A 174 3.53 13.87 3.60
N LEU A 175 2.38 14.09 4.22
CA LEU A 175 2.16 15.31 4.99
C LEU A 175 3.17 15.40 6.15
N LEU A 176 3.61 16.63 6.42
CA LEU A 176 4.46 16.93 7.56
C LEU A 176 3.67 16.75 8.88
N ASP A 177 4.37 16.45 9.95
CA ASP A 177 3.81 16.26 11.30
C ASP A 177 2.93 17.43 11.75
N GLU A 178 3.26 18.66 11.35
CA GLU A 178 2.48 19.84 11.67
C GLU A 178 1.11 19.83 10.97
N ALA A 179 1.06 19.43 9.71
CA ALA A 179 -0.20 19.30 8.98
C ALA A 179 -1.07 18.17 9.55
N GLU A 180 -0.46 17.01 9.88
CA GLU A 180 -1.15 15.89 10.52
C GLU A 180 -1.73 16.29 11.87
N ARG A 181 -0.96 16.99 12.73
CA ARG A 181 -1.45 17.51 14.02
C ARG A 181 -2.61 18.49 13.86
N ARG A 182 -2.57 19.36 12.85
CA ARG A 182 -3.68 20.29 12.56
C ARG A 182 -4.93 19.55 12.11
N ILE A 183 -4.78 18.52 11.27
CA ILE A 183 -5.89 17.67 10.83
C ILE A 183 -6.46 16.90 12.03
N GLU A 184 -5.63 16.33 12.89
CA GLU A 184 -6.04 15.63 14.11
C GLU A 184 -6.87 16.56 15.04
N ALA A 185 -6.42 17.78 15.24
CA ALA A 185 -7.17 18.78 16.02
C ALA A 185 -8.54 19.12 15.38
N LEU A 186 -8.62 19.14 14.05
CA LEU A 186 -9.88 19.37 13.34
C LEU A 186 -10.82 18.15 13.45
N MET A 187 -10.30 16.92 13.53
CA MET A 187 -11.12 15.71 13.73
C MET A 187 -11.87 15.70 15.07
N MET A 188 -11.40 16.45 16.06
CA MET A 188 -12.03 16.55 17.39
C MET A 188 -13.18 17.58 17.43
N ARG A 189 -13.38 18.35 16.37
CA ARG A 189 -14.46 19.34 16.30
C ARG A 189 -15.80 18.68 15.99
N PRO A 190 -16.94 19.34 16.30
CA PRO A 190 -18.23 18.90 15.88
C PRO A 190 -18.30 18.71 14.35
N LEU A 191 -18.96 17.64 13.89
CA LEU A 191 -19.02 17.28 12.46
C LEU A 191 -19.80 18.30 11.63
N GLU A 192 -20.76 18.99 12.26
CA GLU A 192 -21.65 19.96 11.64
C GLU A 192 -20.97 21.30 11.32
N GLU A 193 -19.81 21.57 11.94
CA GLU A 193 -19.08 22.81 11.67
C GLU A 193 -18.58 22.85 10.22
N ASP A 194 -18.74 23.98 9.56
CA ASP A 194 -18.21 24.26 8.22
C ASP A 194 -18.68 23.28 7.12
N LEU A 195 -19.87 22.71 7.19
CA LEU A 195 -20.44 21.91 6.10
C LEU A 195 -20.67 22.79 4.85
N ALA A 196 -20.48 22.19 3.68
CA ALA A 196 -20.76 22.85 2.42
C ALA A 196 -22.28 23.08 2.25
N ALA A 197 -22.68 24.22 1.64
CA ALA A 197 -24.04 24.40 1.23
C ALA A 197 -24.44 23.34 0.18
N PRO A 198 -25.74 23.01 0.02
CA PRO A 198 -26.16 21.97 -0.93
C PRO A 198 -25.66 22.17 -2.37
N ALA A 199 -25.50 23.41 -2.81
CA ALA A 199 -24.98 23.77 -4.13
C ALA A 199 -23.45 23.59 -4.25
N ASP A 200 -22.75 23.55 -3.11
CA ASP A 200 -21.27 23.49 -3.01
C ASP A 200 -20.75 22.12 -2.59
N LEU A 201 -21.61 21.13 -2.46
CA LEU A 201 -21.19 19.75 -2.18
C LEU A 201 -20.17 19.27 -3.21
N GLY A 202 -19.15 18.54 -2.75
CA GLY A 202 -18.15 17.93 -3.62
C GLY A 202 -18.75 16.84 -4.51
N ARG A 203 -18.08 16.56 -5.61
CA ARG A 203 -18.45 15.50 -6.56
C ARG A 203 -17.46 14.37 -6.53
N THR A 204 -17.93 13.14 -6.75
CA THR A 204 -17.08 11.97 -6.84
C THR A 204 -17.05 11.44 -8.26
N GLN A 205 -15.86 11.13 -8.74
CA GLN A 205 -15.64 10.52 -10.04
C GLN A 205 -14.68 9.32 -9.88
N ARG A 206 -14.96 8.22 -10.58
CA ARG A 206 -14.00 7.12 -10.76
C ARG A 206 -13.24 7.32 -12.06
N VAL A 207 -11.91 7.08 -12.01
CA VAL A 207 -11.03 7.15 -13.18
C VAL A 207 -10.54 5.74 -13.49
N ASP A 208 -10.86 5.23 -14.68
CA ASP A 208 -10.56 3.85 -15.07
C ASP A 208 -9.15 3.69 -15.66
N ASP A 209 -8.51 4.78 -16.08
CA ASP A 209 -7.19 4.79 -16.72
C ASP A 209 -6.01 5.04 -15.74
N ALA A 210 -6.27 5.20 -14.45
CA ALA A 210 -5.24 5.48 -13.44
C ALA A 210 -4.08 4.47 -13.47
N GLN A 211 -4.41 3.17 -13.58
CA GLN A 211 -3.41 2.11 -13.67
C GLN A 211 -2.55 2.23 -14.93
N SER A 212 -3.18 2.53 -16.08
CA SER A 212 -2.45 2.69 -17.34
C SER A 212 -1.55 3.92 -17.33
N ARG A 213 -2.01 5.03 -16.76
CA ARG A 213 -1.16 6.23 -16.55
C ARG A 213 0.05 5.91 -15.71
N TYR A 214 -0.14 5.17 -14.61
CA TYR A 214 0.97 4.78 -13.74
C TYR A 214 1.97 3.87 -14.48
N VAL A 215 1.50 2.87 -15.23
CA VAL A 215 2.36 2.00 -16.05
C VAL A 215 3.19 2.82 -17.04
N GLU A 216 2.59 3.78 -17.76
CA GLU A 216 3.32 4.63 -18.70
C GLU A 216 4.41 5.47 -18.02
N ILE A 217 4.11 6.00 -16.83
CA ILE A 217 5.08 6.80 -16.08
C ILE A 217 6.23 5.91 -15.59
N VAL A 218 5.94 4.73 -15.03
CA VAL A 218 6.97 3.78 -14.60
C VAL A 218 7.86 3.36 -15.77
N LYS A 219 7.29 3.03 -16.92
CA LYS A 219 8.06 2.70 -18.13
C LYS A 219 8.93 3.86 -18.61
N ALA A 220 8.47 5.09 -18.43
CA ALA A 220 9.25 6.27 -18.82
C ALA A 220 10.51 6.49 -17.98
N THR A 221 10.60 5.91 -16.76
CA THR A 221 11.82 5.92 -15.94
C THR A 221 12.88 4.94 -16.43
N PHE A 222 12.46 3.92 -17.22
CA PHE A 222 13.37 2.91 -17.73
C PHE A 222 14.28 3.51 -18.83
N PRO A 223 15.61 3.20 -18.83
CA PRO A 223 16.53 3.76 -19.78
C PRO A 223 16.14 3.43 -21.23
N ARG A 224 15.96 4.46 -22.07
CA ARG A 224 15.43 4.32 -23.45
C ARG A 224 16.21 3.37 -24.35
N LYS A 225 17.51 3.18 -24.07
CA LYS A 225 18.40 2.30 -24.85
C LYS A 225 18.35 0.83 -24.42
N LEU A 226 17.74 0.55 -23.27
CA LEU A 226 17.64 -0.80 -22.72
C LEU A 226 16.27 -1.43 -23.03
N ARG A 227 16.22 -2.73 -22.95
CA ARG A 227 15.00 -3.56 -23.02
C ARG A 227 15.19 -4.74 -22.07
N LEU A 228 14.08 -5.26 -21.56
CA LEU A 228 14.07 -6.48 -20.75
C LEU A 228 13.88 -7.73 -21.64
N LYS A 229 14.10 -7.60 -22.96
CA LYS A 229 13.97 -8.70 -23.89
C LYS A 229 14.89 -9.84 -23.48
N ASP A 230 14.39 -11.06 -23.60
CA ASP A 230 15.09 -12.30 -23.26
C ASP A 230 15.30 -12.54 -21.75
N LEU A 231 14.83 -11.63 -20.88
CA LEU A 231 14.79 -11.84 -19.43
C LEU A 231 13.46 -12.49 -19.01
N ARG A 232 13.60 -13.55 -18.22
CA ARG A 232 12.50 -14.27 -17.56
C ARG A 232 12.36 -13.77 -16.14
N ILE A 233 11.24 -13.13 -15.83
CA ILE A 233 11.03 -12.44 -14.55
C ILE A 233 9.83 -13.05 -13.82
N VAL A 234 10.05 -13.56 -12.62
CA VAL A 234 8.95 -13.83 -11.68
C VAL A 234 8.66 -12.55 -10.92
N VAL A 235 7.40 -12.12 -10.93
CA VAL A 235 6.95 -10.98 -10.12
C VAL A 235 5.86 -11.42 -9.15
N ASP A 236 6.15 -11.26 -7.86
CA ASP A 236 5.22 -11.48 -6.76
C ASP A 236 4.60 -10.15 -6.35
N CYS A 237 3.31 -10.03 -6.58
CA CYS A 237 2.54 -8.82 -6.29
C CYS A 237 1.81 -8.87 -4.94
N ALA A 238 2.14 -9.82 -4.06
CA ALA A 238 1.57 -9.95 -2.71
C ALA A 238 0.04 -10.01 -2.66
N ASN A 239 -0.67 -10.33 -3.75
CA ASN A 239 -2.11 -10.09 -3.93
C ASN A 239 -2.52 -8.65 -3.59
N GLY A 240 -1.61 -7.70 -3.74
CA GLY A 240 -1.71 -6.29 -3.35
C GLY A 240 -2.02 -5.35 -4.51
N ALA A 241 -1.76 -4.07 -4.30
CA ALA A 241 -2.11 -2.97 -5.21
C ALA A 241 -1.45 -3.06 -6.59
N ALA A 242 -0.27 -3.72 -6.68
CA ALA A 242 0.48 -3.85 -7.92
C ALA A 242 0.04 -5.03 -8.82
N TYR A 243 -0.94 -5.84 -8.43
CA TYR A 243 -1.29 -7.11 -9.07
C TYR A 243 -1.57 -7.01 -10.59
N LYS A 244 -1.96 -5.86 -11.09
CA LYS A 244 -2.14 -5.60 -12.53
C LYS A 244 -0.99 -4.80 -13.13
N VAL A 245 -0.52 -3.78 -12.41
CA VAL A 245 0.40 -2.79 -13.01
C VAL A 245 1.83 -3.29 -13.11
N ALA A 246 2.33 -4.07 -12.13
CA ALA A 246 3.70 -4.56 -12.18
C ALA A 246 3.92 -5.60 -13.29
N PRO A 247 3.08 -6.65 -13.44
CA PRO A 247 3.23 -7.58 -14.56
C PRO A 247 3.11 -6.87 -15.91
N LYS A 248 2.16 -5.93 -16.04
CA LYS A 248 1.94 -5.17 -17.27
C LYS A 248 3.16 -4.31 -17.64
N ALA A 249 3.72 -3.58 -16.68
CA ALA A 249 4.89 -2.73 -16.92
C ALA A 249 6.11 -3.55 -17.39
N LEU A 250 6.40 -4.67 -16.73
CA LEU A 250 7.52 -5.56 -17.09
C LEU A 250 7.31 -6.20 -18.46
N PHE A 251 6.09 -6.66 -18.75
CA PHE A 251 5.74 -7.21 -20.07
C PHE A 251 5.91 -6.17 -21.19
N GLU A 252 5.41 -4.96 -21.00
CA GLU A 252 5.54 -3.89 -21.99
C GLU A 252 6.98 -3.39 -22.17
N LEU A 253 7.87 -3.61 -21.21
CA LEU A 253 9.32 -3.40 -21.34
C LEU A 253 10.04 -4.57 -22.08
N GLY A 254 9.33 -5.65 -22.38
CA GLY A 254 9.79 -6.75 -23.21
C GLY A 254 10.17 -8.03 -22.45
N ALA A 255 9.97 -8.12 -21.14
CA ALA A 255 10.27 -9.33 -20.37
C ALA A 255 9.27 -10.45 -20.61
N GLU A 256 9.72 -11.70 -20.48
CA GLU A 256 8.84 -12.86 -20.26
C GLU A 256 8.46 -12.88 -18.76
N VAL A 257 7.19 -12.62 -18.44
CA VAL A 257 6.75 -12.37 -17.07
C VAL A 257 5.93 -13.55 -16.53
N PHE A 258 6.31 -14.03 -15.34
CA PHE A 258 5.60 -15.07 -14.58
C PHE A 258 5.02 -14.46 -13.30
N PRO A 259 3.78 -13.94 -13.32
CA PRO A 259 3.20 -13.29 -12.17
C PRO A 259 2.69 -14.31 -11.15
N ILE A 260 2.96 -14.03 -9.86
CA ILE A 260 2.36 -14.73 -8.71
C ILE A 260 1.80 -13.69 -7.73
N GLY A 261 0.92 -14.12 -6.81
CA GLY A 261 0.27 -13.17 -5.92
C GLY A 261 -0.57 -12.13 -6.67
N VAL A 262 -1.33 -12.53 -7.72
CA VAL A 262 -2.11 -11.65 -8.59
C VAL A 262 -3.61 -11.92 -8.58
N GLU A 263 -4.09 -12.73 -7.63
CA GLU A 263 -5.51 -13.10 -7.47
C GLU A 263 -6.06 -12.61 -6.12
N PRO A 264 -6.23 -11.28 -5.94
CA PRO A 264 -6.64 -10.73 -4.65
C PRO A 264 -8.09 -11.12 -4.33
N SER A 265 -8.28 -11.68 -3.13
CA SER A 265 -9.61 -12.03 -2.59
C SER A 265 -10.15 -11.05 -1.55
N GLY A 266 -9.35 -10.06 -1.16
CA GLY A 266 -9.62 -9.17 -0.03
C GLY A 266 -9.07 -9.66 1.31
N PHE A 267 -8.71 -10.95 1.41
CA PHE A 267 -8.25 -11.63 2.63
C PHE A 267 -6.83 -12.19 2.51
N ASN A 268 -6.28 -12.27 1.30
CA ASN A 268 -5.02 -12.96 1.01
C ASN A 268 -3.84 -12.03 0.69
N ILE A 269 -3.98 -10.73 0.89
CA ILE A 269 -2.88 -9.78 0.73
C ILE A 269 -1.73 -10.12 1.70
N ASN A 270 -0.49 -10.16 1.19
CA ASN A 270 0.73 -10.53 1.93
C ASN A 270 0.71 -11.95 2.57
N ARG A 271 -0.26 -12.78 2.25
CA ARG A 271 -0.36 -14.11 2.87
C ARG A 271 0.46 -15.11 2.07
N GLU A 272 1.56 -15.59 2.65
CA GLU A 272 2.48 -16.57 2.03
C GLU A 272 3.04 -16.11 0.67
N VAL A 273 3.06 -14.80 0.42
CA VAL A 273 3.55 -14.14 -0.80
C VAL A 273 4.06 -12.74 -0.45
N GLY A 274 4.81 -12.14 -1.37
CA GLY A 274 5.29 -10.77 -1.30
C GLY A 274 6.64 -10.61 -0.60
N SER A 275 7.03 -9.34 -0.36
CA SER A 275 8.39 -8.98 0.10
C SER A 275 8.73 -9.47 1.51
N THR A 276 7.73 -9.81 2.33
CA THR A 276 7.93 -10.33 3.70
C THR A 276 7.95 -11.85 3.77
N ASP A 277 7.52 -12.54 2.71
CA ASP A 277 7.59 -14.01 2.60
C ASP A 277 7.95 -14.40 1.16
N THR A 278 9.24 -14.51 0.91
CA THR A 278 9.81 -14.74 -0.42
C THR A 278 9.84 -16.21 -0.85
N ARG A 279 9.30 -17.14 -0.04
CA ARG A 279 9.34 -18.59 -0.34
C ARG A 279 8.66 -18.90 -1.67
N ALA A 280 7.46 -18.36 -1.89
CA ALA A 280 6.72 -18.54 -3.15
C ALA A 280 7.48 -17.96 -4.35
N LEU A 281 8.17 -16.82 -4.18
CA LEU A 281 9.02 -16.21 -5.21
C LEU A 281 10.17 -17.15 -5.61
N VAL A 282 10.91 -17.68 -4.62
CA VAL A 282 12.07 -18.58 -4.85
C VAL A 282 11.62 -19.88 -5.52
N ASP A 283 10.50 -20.47 -5.08
CA ASP A 283 9.95 -21.67 -5.68
C ASP A 283 9.50 -21.43 -7.14
N ALA A 284 8.83 -20.32 -7.40
CA ALA A 284 8.42 -19.93 -8.75
C ALA A 284 9.64 -19.64 -9.64
N LEU A 285 10.67 -18.96 -9.13
CA LEU A 285 11.89 -18.66 -9.85
C LEU A 285 12.56 -19.97 -10.34
N ARG A 286 12.71 -20.97 -9.47
CA ARG A 286 13.25 -22.29 -9.83
C ARG A 286 12.37 -23.03 -10.82
N ARG A 287 11.05 -23.03 -10.59
CA ARG A 287 10.04 -23.69 -11.44
C ARG A 287 10.07 -23.16 -12.87
N TYR A 288 10.13 -21.84 -13.03
CA TYR A 288 10.13 -21.20 -14.35
C TYR A 288 11.55 -20.97 -14.89
N ARG A 289 12.61 -21.33 -14.16
CA ARG A 289 14.01 -21.04 -14.52
C ARG A 289 14.18 -19.57 -14.90
N ALA A 290 13.68 -18.71 -14.03
CA ALA A 290 13.70 -17.27 -14.29
C ALA A 290 15.07 -16.68 -13.90
N ASP A 291 15.43 -15.57 -14.57
CA ASP A 291 16.71 -14.90 -14.38
C ASP A 291 16.68 -14.01 -13.14
N ILE A 292 15.49 -13.49 -12.80
CA ILE A 292 15.30 -12.59 -11.66
C ILE A 292 13.92 -12.76 -11.05
N GLY A 293 13.83 -12.67 -9.73
CA GLY A 293 12.60 -12.57 -8.98
C GLY A 293 12.41 -11.17 -8.40
N ILE A 294 11.19 -10.66 -8.40
CA ILE A 294 10.80 -9.38 -7.83
C ILE A 294 9.64 -9.61 -6.90
N ALA A 295 9.78 -9.33 -5.60
CA ALA A 295 8.68 -9.36 -4.64
C ALA A 295 8.34 -7.94 -4.18
N LEU A 296 7.07 -7.61 -4.27
CA LEU A 296 6.49 -6.36 -3.77
C LEU A 296 5.72 -6.62 -2.48
N ASP A 297 5.44 -5.60 -1.69
CA ASP A 297 4.49 -5.70 -0.58
C ASP A 297 3.08 -5.24 -0.99
N GLY A 298 2.15 -5.26 -0.04
CA GLY A 298 0.72 -5.06 -0.33
C GLY A 298 0.35 -3.76 -1.02
N ASP A 299 1.08 -2.66 -0.78
CA ASP A 299 0.88 -1.39 -1.47
C ASP A 299 2.05 -0.99 -2.38
N ALA A 300 2.97 -1.94 -2.57
CA ALA A 300 4.06 -1.87 -3.53
C ALA A 300 4.94 -0.60 -3.39
N ASP A 301 5.18 -0.19 -2.15
CA ASP A 301 6.19 0.81 -1.80
C ASP A 301 7.54 0.17 -1.40
N ARG A 302 7.60 -1.18 -1.37
CA ARG A 302 8.79 -1.98 -1.08
C ARG A 302 9.05 -3.01 -2.16
N VAL A 303 10.34 -3.25 -2.42
CA VAL A 303 10.82 -4.27 -3.34
C VAL A 303 11.92 -5.11 -2.72
N VAL A 304 11.83 -6.42 -2.87
CA VAL A 304 12.89 -7.39 -2.58
C VAL A 304 13.18 -8.14 -3.86
N LEU A 305 14.44 -8.30 -4.19
CA LEU A 305 14.86 -9.02 -5.39
C LEU A 305 15.36 -10.42 -5.04
N CYS A 306 15.39 -11.27 -6.05
CA CYS A 306 15.95 -12.61 -5.95
C CYS A 306 16.76 -12.90 -7.23
N ASP A 307 18.00 -13.35 -7.10
CA ASP A 307 18.82 -13.73 -8.25
C ASP A 307 18.43 -15.13 -8.79
N GLU A 308 19.00 -15.52 -9.92
CA GLU A 308 18.74 -16.80 -10.60
C GLU A 308 19.04 -18.04 -9.75
N THR A 309 19.84 -17.90 -8.70
CA THR A 309 20.16 -19.00 -7.77
C THR A 309 19.14 -19.14 -6.64
N GLY A 310 18.25 -18.17 -6.48
CA GLY A 310 17.29 -18.10 -5.38
C GLY A 310 17.80 -17.33 -4.16
N ARG A 311 18.90 -16.59 -4.29
CA ARG A 311 19.43 -15.73 -3.24
C ARG A 311 18.65 -14.43 -3.17
N ILE A 312 18.24 -14.06 -1.97
CA ILE A 312 17.51 -12.82 -1.73
C ILE A 312 18.48 -11.64 -1.68
N ILE A 313 18.11 -10.58 -2.39
CA ILE A 313 18.81 -9.29 -2.48
C ILE A 313 17.93 -8.27 -1.75
N ASP A 314 18.38 -7.80 -0.61
CA ASP A 314 17.64 -6.85 0.23
C ASP A 314 17.84 -5.40 -0.19
N GLY A 315 17.13 -4.48 0.48
CA GLY A 315 17.20 -3.05 0.18
C GLY A 315 18.60 -2.45 0.32
N ASP A 316 19.42 -2.93 1.24
CA ASP A 316 20.80 -2.45 1.40
C ASP A 316 21.66 -2.78 0.16
N GLN A 317 21.52 -3.99 -0.39
CA GLN A 317 22.23 -4.40 -1.60
C GLN A 317 21.73 -3.61 -2.82
N VAL A 318 20.42 -3.37 -2.92
CA VAL A 318 19.82 -2.54 -3.97
C VAL A 318 20.34 -1.10 -3.89
N LEU A 319 20.36 -0.50 -2.70
CA LEU A 319 20.90 0.85 -2.48
C LEU A 319 22.40 0.94 -2.85
N GLY A 320 23.19 -0.08 -2.47
CA GLY A 320 24.60 -0.16 -2.81
C GLY A 320 24.84 -0.20 -4.33
N LEU A 321 24.06 -1.02 -5.04
CA LEU A 321 24.14 -1.17 -6.50
C LEU A 321 23.73 0.14 -7.21
N ILE A 322 22.63 0.77 -6.78
CA ILE A 322 22.18 2.05 -7.35
C ILE A 322 23.22 3.14 -7.13
N ALA A 323 23.73 3.25 -5.90
CA ALA A 323 24.75 4.25 -5.58
C ALA A 323 26.02 4.09 -6.42
N GLN A 324 26.52 2.85 -6.58
CA GLN A 324 27.68 2.54 -7.41
C GLN A 324 27.42 2.92 -8.88
N THR A 325 26.28 2.53 -9.42
CA THR A 325 25.91 2.80 -10.82
C THR A 325 25.75 4.29 -11.06
N TRP A 326 25.01 4.98 -10.18
CA TRP A 326 24.77 6.42 -10.33
C TRP A 326 26.01 7.27 -10.09
N LEU A 327 26.93 6.81 -9.22
CA LEU A 327 28.24 7.46 -9.08
C LEU A 327 29.03 7.39 -10.40
N ALA A 328 29.10 6.20 -11.00
CA ALA A 328 29.81 6.00 -12.27
C ALA A 328 29.19 6.77 -13.44
N GLU A 329 27.86 6.97 -13.41
CA GLU A 329 27.12 7.73 -14.42
C GLU A 329 27.05 9.24 -14.13
N GLY A 330 27.60 9.71 -13.01
CA GLY A 330 27.51 11.11 -12.59
C GLY A 330 26.11 11.59 -12.24
N LYS A 331 25.23 10.66 -11.80
CA LYS A 331 23.82 10.93 -11.46
C LYS A 331 23.59 11.15 -9.96
N LEU A 332 24.55 10.83 -9.08
CA LEU A 332 24.43 11.15 -7.66
C LEU A 332 24.48 12.67 -7.48
N ALA A 333 23.40 13.25 -6.95
CA ALA A 333 23.33 14.70 -6.68
C ALA A 333 24.34 15.12 -5.61
N GLN A 334 24.62 14.23 -4.65
CA GLN A 334 25.65 14.37 -3.63
C GLN A 334 26.38 13.01 -3.50
N PRO A 335 27.65 12.96 -3.10
CA PRO A 335 28.36 11.69 -2.85
C PRO A 335 27.91 11.09 -1.52
N ALA A 336 26.59 10.86 -1.39
CA ALA A 336 25.95 10.35 -0.18
C ALA A 336 24.68 9.58 -0.52
N VAL A 337 24.33 8.63 0.37
CA VAL A 337 23.07 7.86 0.39
C VAL A 337 22.46 8.01 1.78
N VAL A 338 21.16 8.15 1.85
CA VAL A 338 20.42 8.15 3.13
C VAL A 338 19.84 6.77 3.41
N ALA A 339 20.11 6.21 4.59
CA ALA A 339 19.47 4.98 5.03
C ALA A 339 19.10 5.06 6.52
N THR A 340 18.45 4.02 7.03
CA THR A 340 18.08 3.99 8.46
C THR A 340 19.19 3.36 9.30
N VAL A 341 19.03 3.43 10.63
CA VAL A 341 19.92 2.74 11.58
C VAL A 341 19.90 1.22 11.43
N MET A 342 18.91 0.67 10.72
CA MET A 342 18.79 -0.77 10.47
C MET A 342 19.70 -1.27 9.34
N SER A 343 20.22 -0.38 8.48
CA SER A 343 21.11 -0.76 7.38
C SER A 343 22.41 -1.37 7.92
N ASN A 344 22.89 -2.39 7.24
CA ASN A 344 24.00 -3.19 7.71
C ASN A 344 25.37 -2.53 7.46
N LEU A 345 26.42 -3.06 8.14
CA LEU A 345 27.78 -2.54 7.99
C LEU A 345 28.36 -2.80 6.60
N GLY A 346 27.85 -3.82 5.89
CA GLY A 346 28.27 -4.15 4.52
C GLY A 346 27.99 -3.02 3.55
N LEU A 347 26.77 -2.44 3.60
CA LEU A 347 26.42 -1.26 2.81
C LEU A 347 27.36 -0.08 3.12
N GLU A 348 27.59 0.22 4.41
CA GLU A 348 28.46 1.33 4.80
C GLU A 348 29.89 1.13 4.32
N THR A 349 30.43 -0.08 4.43
CA THR A 349 31.78 -0.43 3.99
C THR A 349 31.92 -0.31 2.47
N HIS A 350 30.90 -0.80 1.72
CA HIS A 350 30.86 -0.70 0.27
C HIS A 350 30.83 0.75 -0.19
N LEU A 351 29.91 1.55 0.34
CA LEU A 351 29.79 2.98 -0.01
C LEU A 351 31.07 3.77 0.34
N ARG A 352 31.68 3.49 1.50
CA ARG A 352 32.94 4.11 1.91
C ARG A 352 34.08 3.78 0.90
N GLY A 353 34.13 2.57 0.40
CA GLY A 353 35.09 2.16 -0.65
C GLY A 353 34.91 2.92 -1.96
N LEU A 354 33.70 3.42 -2.24
CA LEU A 354 33.36 4.24 -3.40
C LEU A 354 33.55 5.76 -3.13
N GLY A 355 33.91 6.17 -1.91
CA GLY A 355 33.95 7.59 -1.52
C GLY A 355 32.55 8.19 -1.30
N VAL A 356 31.52 7.35 -1.14
CA VAL A 356 30.14 7.76 -0.89
C VAL A 356 29.83 7.64 0.61
N LYS A 357 29.24 8.67 1.21
CA LYS A 357 28.87 8.70 2.63
C LYS A 357 27.52 8.02 2.84
N LEU A 358 27.41 7.20 3.88
CA LEU A 358 26.11 6.73 4.38
C LEU A 358 25.62 7.67 5.48
N GLU A 359 24.51 8.36 5.27
CA GLU A 359 23.81 9.15 6.29
C GLU A 359 22.68 8.31 6.90
N ARG A 360 22.68 8.17 8.22
CA ARG A 360 21.70 7.34 8.93
C ARG A 360 20.62 8.19 9.58
N THR A 361 19.37 7.71 9.49
CA THR A 361 18.19 8.27 10.14
C THR A 361 17.54 7.25 11.08
N GLN A 362 16.53 7.67 11.79
CA GLN A 362 15.61 6.76 12.48
C GLN A 362 14.87 5.89 11.45
N VAL A 363 14.31 4.77 11.90
CA VAL A 363 13.48 3.87 11.08
C VAL A 363 12.19 4.59 10.66
N GLY A 364 11.90 4.53 9.37
CA GLY A 364 10.73 5.13 8.73
C GLY A 364 11.11 5.94 7.51
N ASP A 365 10.46 5.65 6.39
CA ASP A 365 10.70 6.30 5.09
C ASP A 365 10.57 7.83 5.15
N ARG A 366 9.66 8.35 5.96
CA ARG A 366 9.48 9.79 6.23
C ARG A 366 10.79 10.45 6.68
N TYR A 367 11.57 9.81 7.57
CA TYR A 367 12.84 10.37 8.05
C TYR A 367 13.92 10.28 6.98
N VAL A 368 13.90 9.22 6.17
CA VAL A 368 14.80 9.06 5.01
C VAL A 368 14.54 10.19 4.02
N VAL A 369 13.28 10.37 3.59
CA VAL A 369 12.88 11.42 2.63
C VAL A 369 13.19 12.83 3.15
N SER A 370 12.87 13.09 4.43
CA SER A 370 13.18 14.39 5.06
C SER A 370 14.69 14.70 4.99
N ARG A 371 15.52 13.72 5.33
CA ARG A 371 16.98 13.86 5.27
C ARG A 371 17.50 14.04 3.84
N MET A 372 16.93 13.32 2.87
CA MET A 372 17.26 13.48 1.45
C MET A 372 17.00 14.91 0.98
N LEU A 373 15.82 15.47 1.32
CA LEU A 373 15.46 16.85 0.98
C LEU A 373 16.35 17.87 1.65
N GLU A 374 16.63 17.73 2.95
CA GLU A 374 17.50 18.62 3.73
C GLU A 374 18.92 18.70 3.17
N ARG A 375 19.44 17.58 2.64
CA ARG A 375 20.83 17.46 2.17
C ARG A 375 20.98 17.51 0.66
N GLY A 376 19.89 17.56 -0.10
CA GLY A 376 19.93 17.47 -1.55
C GLY A 376 20.46 16.13 -2.06
N ILE A 377 20.20 15.04 -1.32
CA ILE A 377 20.60 13.67 -1.69
C ILE A 377 19.45 13.04 -2.47
N ASN A 378 19.74 12.37 -3.58
CA ASN A 378 18.73 11.83 -4.47
C ASN A 378 18.54 10.30 -4.38
N VAL A 379 19.31 9.61 -3.53
CA VAL A 379 19.18 8.17 -3.28
C VAL A 379 19.05 7.92 -1.78
N GLY A 380 18.01 7.22 -1.39
CA GLY A 380 17.81 6.79 -0.01
C GLY A 380 16.87 5.60 0.09
N GLY A 381 16.78 5.01 1.30
CA GLY A 381 15.88 3.89 1.51
C GLY A 381 16.14 3.14 2.80
N GLU A 382 15.56 1.96 2.87
CA GLU A 382 15.61 1.06 4.02
C GLU A 382 16.00 -0.35 3.57
N GLN A 383 16.63 -1.10 4.46
CA GLN A 383 16.94 -2.53 4.25
C GLN A 383 15.68 -3.33 3.89
N SER A 384 14.51 -2.93 4.40
CA SER A 384 13.22 -3.56 4.12
C SER A 384 12.77 -3.50 2.65
N GLY A 385 13.54 -2.83 1.78
CA GLY A 385 13.24 -2.69 0.35
C GLY A 385 12.49 -1.43 -0.01
N HIS A 386 12.22 -0.52 0.94
CA HIS A 386 11.70 0.80 0.62
C HIS A 386 12.85 1.64 0.06
N VAL A 387 12.85 1.87 -1.25
CA VAL A 387 13.90 2.61 -1.97
C VAL A 387 13.31 3.86 -2.60
N VAL A 388 13.88 5.01 -2.28
CA VAL A 388 13.46 6.31 -2.79
C VAL A 388 14.53 6.88 -3.71
N LEU A 389 14.14 7.13 -4.95
CA LEU A 389 14.94 7.82 -5.96
C LEU A 389 14.21 9.11 -6.31
N SER A 390 14.65 10.24 -5.73
CA SER A 390 13.89 11.49 -5.76
C SER A 390 13.69 12.08 -7.17
N GLU A 391 14.47 11.61 -8.15
CA GLU A 391 14.25 11.95 -9.57
C GLU A 391 12.96 11.32 -10.14
N PHE A 392 12.51 10.20 -9.57
CA PHE A 392 11.42 9.42 -10.10
C PHE A 392 10.20 9.37 -9.18
N SER A 393 10.41 9.34 -7.86
CA SER A 393 9.34 9.18 -6.89
C SER A 393 9.59 10.01 -5.63
N THR A 394 8.52 10.33 -4.93
CA THR A 394 8.52 11.05 -3.64
C THR A 394 8.36 10.10 -2.45
N THR A 395 8.10 8.83 -2.72
CA THR A 395 7.91 7.78 -1.72
C THR A 395 8.28 6.42 -2.31
#